data_05effa2d9995f61223e877541db29470
#
_entry.id   05effa2d9995f61223e877541db29470
#
_cell.length_a   1.000
_cell.length_b   1.000
_cell.length_c   1.000
_cell.angle_alpha   90.00
_cell.angle_beta   90.00
_cell.angle_gamma   90.00
#
_symmetry.space_group_name_H-M   'P 1'
#
loop_
_entity.id
_entity.type
_entity.pdbx_description
1 polymer ?
#
loop_
_entity_poly.entity_id
_entity_poly.type
_entity_poly.pdbx_seq_one_letter_code
_entity_poly.pdbx_strand_id
1 'polypeptide(L)'
;ENAKVPIETVLNLSAFDLDQILKRRPTFLEPEYPFEWTGVYDLAAGKYELILEEGPDPEMSLVAFTDQGSTEEELKDGAESSVRLYAEKAKSLEPGNIIPFGEHINLKLEDKGNKSFILDIEKGSKIGLYTQHTAEEFNMKIIKSEDNNSKEIPFNIERFWQAEHEHDDEVTSIAIERFGDVDPEKLNTWLGRLLSEKGVDIFRTKGFISYSGNPQRIVFQGVHMLFTAQPDKEWGNEPRRNQLVFIGRNLDEKEMKEGFEKCLI
;
A
#
# COMPACT_ATOMS: atom_id res chain seq x y z
N GLU A 1 -32.72 24.37 21.30
CA GLU A 1 -32.91 24.09 19.87
C GLU A 1 -31.74 23.21 19.40
N ASN A 2 -32.06 21.95 19.18
CA ASN A 2 -31.06 20.96 18.77
C ASN A 2 -30.65 21.23 17.33
N ALA A 3 -29.43 21.71 17.11
CA ALA A 3 -28.82 21.75 15.81
C ALA A 3 -28.59 20.30 15.34
N LYS A 4 -29.59 19.72 14.73
CA LYS A 4 -29.45 18.47 13.95
C LYS A 4 -28.73 18.84 12.65
N VAL A 5 -27.42 18.76 12.64
CA VAL A 5 -26.69 18.72 11.38
C VAL A 5 -26.97 17.32 10.80
N PRO A 6 -27.71 17.21 9.70
CA PRO A 6 -27.97 15.92 9.09
C PRO A 6 -26.62 15.30 8.70
N ILE A 7 -26.43 14.02 9.00
CA ILE A 7 -25.27 13.23 8.54
C ILE A 7 -25.08 13.37 7.02
N GLU A 8 -26.17 13.51 6.29
CA GLU A 8 -26.20 13.78 4.85
C GLU A 8 -25.49 15.08 4.46
N THR A 9 -25.45 16.11 5.32
CA THR A 9 -24.68 17.34 5.05
C THR A 9 -23.17 17.10 5.14
N VAL A 10 -22.72 16.16 5.96
CA VAL A 10 -21.31 15.74 6.05
C VAL A 10 -20.95 14.80 4.89
N LEU A 11 -21.90 13.98 4.46
CA LEU A 11 -21.75 13.05 3.34
C LEU A 11 -21.91 13.75 1.97
N ASN A 12 -22.68 14.84 1.90
CA ASN A 12 -22.84 15.67 0.71
C ASN A 12 -21.78 16.77 0.55
N LEU A 13 -20.67 16.66 1.26
CA LEU A 13 -19.47 17.35 0.81
C LEU A 13 -19.20 16.83 -0.60
N SER A 14 -19.33 17.70 -1.60
CA SER A 14 -18.97 17.44 -3.02
C SER A 14 -17.47 17.13 -3.19
N ALA A 15 -16.86 16.56 -2.16
CA ALA A 15 -15.45 16.20 -2.07
C ALA A 15 -15.13 14.91 -2.83
N PHE A 16 -16.13 14.06 -3.06
CA PHE A 16 -15.93 12.84 -3.83
C PHE A 16 -16.32 13.06 -5.29
N ASP A 17 -15.37 13.54 -6.09
CA ASP A 17 -15.47 13.56 -7.53
C ASP A 17 -14.55 12.46 -8.08
N LEU A 18 -15.14 11.28 -8.31
CA LEU A 18 -14.45 10.11 -8.84
C LEU A 18 -13.75 10.41 -10.17
N ASP A 19 -14.36 11.22 -11.02
CA ASP A 19 -13.78 11.58 -12.32
C ASP A 19 -12.52 12.45 -12.16
N GLN A 20 -12.48 13.32 -11.17
CA GLN A 20 -11.27 14.09 -10.86
C GLN A 20 -10.18 13.21 -10.24
N ILE A 21 -10.56 12.26 -9.40
CA ILE A 21 -9.62 11.30 -8.81
C ILE A 21 -9.00 10.44 -9.90
N LEU A 22 -9.81 9.87 -10.79
CA LEU A 22 -9.34 9.03 -11.89
C LEU A 22 -8.49 9.81 -12.90
N LYS A 23 -8.74 11.12 -13.08
CA LYS A 23 -7.86 11.96 -13.90
C LYS A 23 -6.48 12.19 -13.28
N ARG A 24 -6.41 12.28 -11.95
CA ARG A 24 -5.14 12.49 -11.21
C ARG A 24 -4.43 11.15 -10.91
N ARG A 25 -5.21 10.08 -10.66
CA ARG A 25 -4.74 8.72 -10.42
C ARG A 25 -5.63 7.73 -11.19
N PRO A 26 -5.29 7.42 -12.44
CA PRO A 26 -6.03 6.43 -13.23
C PRO A 26 -6.12 5.06 -12.55
N THR A 27 -5.11 4.71 -11.76
CA THR A 27 -4.99 3.44 -11.03
C THR A 27 -5.73 3.41 -9.69
N PHE A 28 -6.46 4.47 -9.32
CA PHE A 28 -7.15 4.55 -8.01
C PHE A 28 -8.14 3.40 -7.74
N LEU A 29 -8.73 2.82 -8.79
CA LEU A 29 -9.64 1.68 -8.69
C LEU A 29 -8.93 0.33 -8.89
N GLU A 30 -7.63 0.34 -9.19
CA GLU A 30 -6.89 -0.91 -9.28
C GLU A 30 -6.64 -1.48 -7.88
N PRO A 31 -6.72 -2.80 -7.72
CA PRO A 31 -6.41 -3.41 -6.43
C PRO A 31 -4.94 -3.15 -6.05
N GLU A 32 -4.69 -2.84 -4.78
CA GLU A 32 -3.33 -2.83 -4.25
C GLU A 32 -2.83 -4.27 -4.17
N TYR A 33 -1.78 -4.56 -4.93
CA TYR A 33 -1.12 -5.85 -4.90
C TYR A 33 -0.02 -5.87 -3.83
N PRO A 34 0.20 -7.01 -3.14
CA PRO A 34 1.29 -7.14 -2.15
C PRO A 34 2.68 -7.34 -2.80
N PHE A 35 2.76 -7.18 -4.10
CA PHE A 35 3.96 -7.24 -4.93
C PHE A 35 3.91 -6.11 -5.96
N GLU A 36 5.06 -5.70 -6.43
CA GLU A 36 5.21 -4.55 -7.35
C GLU A 36 5.55 -4.98 -8.76
N TRP A 37 6.18 -6.15 -8.89
CA TRP A 37 6.76 -6.58 -10.16
C TRP A 37 6.48 -8.05 -10.47
N THR A 38 6.36 -8.32 -11.75
CA THR A 38 6.34 -9.69 -12.31
C THR A 38 7.26 -9.77 -13.51
N GLY A 39 8.15 -10.77 -13.49
CA GLY A 39 8.90 -11.19 -14.66
C GLY A 39 8.53 -12.61 -15.07
N VAL A 40 8.37 -12.84 -16.38
CA VAL A 40 8.13 -14.17 -16.95
C VAL A 40 9.34 -14.60 -17.75
N TYR A 41 9.87 -15.77 -17.41
CA TYR A 41 11.08 -16.36 -18.01
C TYR A 41 10.73 -17.67 -18.72
N ASP A 42 11.23 -17.89 -19.92
CA ASP A 42 11.09 -19.16 -20.63
C ASP A 42 12.33 -20.02 -20.35
N LEU A 43 12.18 -20.98 -19.43
CA LEU A 43 13.27 -21.81 -18.94
C LEU A 43 13.11 -23.26 -19.41
N ALA A 44 14.18 -23.80 -20.02
CA ALA A 44 14.26 -25.24 -20.32
C ALA A 44 14.43 -26.04 -19.03
N ALA A 45 14.26 -27.38 -19.10
CA ALA A 45 14.56 -28.22 -17.94
C ALA A 45 16.04 -28.04 -17.51
N GLY A 46 16.28 -27.96 -16.20
CA GLY A 46 17.61 -27.73 -15.63
C GLY A 46 17.59 -26.91 -14.36
N LYS A 47 18.77 -26.66 -13.81
CA LYS A 47 18.94 -25.83 -12.60
C LYS A 47 19.44 -24.45 -13.00
N TYR A 48 18.83 -23.47 -12.34
CA TYR A 48 19.13 -22.06 -12.50
C TYR A 48 19.38 -21.41 -11.15
N GLU A 49 20.10 -20.33 -11.15
CA GLU A 49 20.31 -19.50 -9.97
C GLU A 49 19.61 -18.16 -10.15
N LEU A 50 18.73 -17.85 -9.20
CA LEU A 50 18.21 -16.50 -9.01
C LEU A 50 19.18 -15.76 -8.09
N ILE A 51 19.84 -14.75 -8.63
CA ILE A 51 20.85 -13.94 -7.93
C ILE A 51 20.24 -12.58 -7.62
N LEU A 52 20.41 -12.15 -6.38
CA LEU A 52 20.04 -10.81 -5.90
C LEU A 52 21.27 -10.14 -5.28
N GLU A 53 21.43 -8.85 -5.53
CA GLU A 53 22.44 -8.00 -4.89
C GLU A 53 21.84 -7.31 -3.64
N GLU A 54 22.61 -6.46 -2.98
CA GLU A 54 22.10 -5.64 -1.87
C GLU A 54 21.01 -4.70 -2.39
N GLY A 55 19.89 -4.61 -1.68
CA GLY A 55 18.74 -3.79 -2.02
C GLY A 55 18.21 -3.02 -0.82
N PRO A 56 17.02 -2.39 -0.94
CA PRO A 56 16.46 -1.54 0.11
C PRO A 56 16.09 -2.33 1.37
N ASP A 57 15.72 -3.60 1.25
CA ASP A 57 15.25 -4.43 2.35
C ASP A 57 16.15 -5.65 2.60
N PRO A 58 16.25 -6.13 3.86
CA PRO A 58 17.01 -7.33 4.23
C PRO A 58 16.35 -8.64 3.78
N GLU A 59 15.15 -8.59 3.25
CA GLU A 59 14.36 -9.71 2.76
C GLU A 59 13.65 -9.33 1.46
N MET A 60 13.37 -10.31 0.61
CA MET A 60 12.54 -10.17 -0.58
C MET A 60 11.39 -11.17 -0.52
N SER A 61 10.17 -10.71 -0.40
CA SER A 61 9.00 -11.57 -0.55
C SER A 61 8.74 -11.89 -2.02
N LEU A 62 8.49 -13.16 -2.31
CA LEU A 62 8.12 -13.59 -3.65
C LEU A 62 7.16 -14.79 -3.67
N VAL A 63 6.45 -14.92 -4.78
CA VAL A 63 5.75 -16.13 -5.21
C VAL A 63 6.25 -16.48 -6.62
N ALA A 64 6.58 -17.75 -6.83
CA ALA A 64 6.98 -18.28 -8.13
C ALA A 64 5.95 -19.28 -8.66
N PHE A 65 5.63 -19.23 -9.96
CA PHE A 65 4.76 -20.20 -10.63
C PHE A 65 5.45 -20.85 -11.81
N THR A 66 5.10 -22.10 -12.07
CA THR A 66 5.34 -22.76 -13.36
C THR A 66 4.13 -22.55 -14.30
N ASP A 67 4.35 -22.76 -15.60
CA ASP A 67 3.30 -22.66 -16.63
C ASP A 67 2.56 -21.32 -16.65
N GLN A 68 3.29 -20.25 -16.26
CA GLN A 68 2.77 -18.88 -16.27
C GLN A 68 2.43 -18.45 -17.70
N GLY A 69 1.19 -18.03 -17.92
CA GLY A 69 0.78 -17.44 -19.20
C GLY A 69 1.46 -16.09 -19.48
N SER A 70 1.35 -15.64 -20.72
CA SER A 70 2.07 -14.45 -21.21
C SER A 70 1.14 -13.35 -21.69
N THR A 71 -0.17 -13.59 -21.73
CA THR A 71 -1.15 -12.58 -22.08
C THR A 71 -1.49 -11.72 -20.86
N GLU A 72 -2.05 -10.56 -21.09
CA GLU A 72 -2.48 -9.63 -20.04
C GLU A 72 -3.48 -10.27 -19.07
N GLU A 73 -4.39 -11.10 -19.57
CA GLU A 73 -5.38 -11.83 -18.77
C GLU A 73 -4.70 -12.90 -17.92
N GLU A 74 -3.83 -13.71 -18.51
CA GLU A 74 -3.08 -14.75 -17.78
C GLU A 74 -2.14 -14.17 -16.71
N LEU A 75 -1.58 -12.98 -16.94
CA LEU A 75 -0.79 -12.28 -15.92
C LEU A 75 -1.66 -11.80 -14.76
N LYS A 76 -2.89 -11.35 -15.04
CA LYS A 76 -3.87 -10.99 -14.00
C LYS A 76 -4.31 -12.21 -13.18
N ASP A 77 -4.56 -13.33 -13.82
CA ASP A 77 -4.91 -14.59 -13.15
C ASP A 77 -3.77 -15.05 -12.21
N GLY A 78 -2.52 -14.93 -12.68
CA GLY A 78 -1.33 -15.17 -11.87
C GLY A 78 -1.23 -14.21 -10.69
N ALA A 79 -1.52 -12.93 -10.90
CA ALA A 79 -1.53 -11.92 -9.85
C ALA A 79 -2.59 -12.20 -8.78
N GLU A 80 -3.82 -12.54 -9.17
CA GLU A 80 -4.87 -12.92 -8.23
C GLU A 80 -4.50 -14.17 -7.41
N SER A 81 -3.85 -15.14 -8.04
CA SER A 81 -3.34 -16.33 -7.37
C SER A 81 -2.23 -15.97 -6.38
N SER A 82 -1.32 -15.07 -6.78
CA SER A 82 -0.26 -14.54 -5.90
C SER A 82 -0.82 -13.83 -4.68
N VAL A 83 -1.84 -12.97 -4.83
CA VAL A 83 -2.48 -12.28 -3.69
C VAL A 83 -2.96 -13.25 -2.63
N ARG A 84 -3.55 -14.39 -3.04
CA ARG A 84 -4.01 -15.42 -2.10
C ARG A 84 -2.86 -16.06 -1.34
N LEU A 85 -1.75 -16.34 -2.02
CA LEU A 85 -0.56 -16.92 -1.40
C LEU A 85 0.15 -15.92 -0.49
N TYR A 86 0.25 -14.65 -0.88
CA TYR A 86 0.80 -13.58 -0.03
C TYR A 86 0.00 -13.37 1.28
N ALA A 87 -1.28 -13.73 1.31
CA ALA A 87 -2.08 -13.72 2.53
C ALA A 87 -1.71 -14.84 3.52
N GLU A 88 -0.99 -15.86 3.07
CA GLU A 88 -0.47 -16.94 3.91
C GLU A 88 0.84 -16.51 4.57
N LYS A 89 1.22 -17.23 5.64
CA LYS A 89 2.49 -16.97 6.32
C LYS A 89 3.66 -17.35 5.41
N ALA A 90 4.52 -16.39 5.08
CA ALA A 90 5.72 -16.63 4.31
C ALA A 90 6.66 -17.65 4.98
N LYS A 91 7.28 -18.50 4.17
CA LYS A 91 8.38 -19.37 4.58
C LYS A 91 9.69 -18.66 4.31
N SER A 92 10.53 -18.52 5.33
CA SER A 92 11.89 -17.97 5.16
C SER A 92 12.76 -18.96 4.41
N LEU A 93 13.52 -18.45 3.45
CA LEU A 93 14.44 -19.25 2.64
C LEU A 93 15.85 -18.66 2.68
N GLU A 94 16.81 -19.46 3.11
CA GLU A 94 18.22 -19.09 3.15
C GLU A 94 18.88 -19.23 1.77
N PRO A 95 19.92 -18.43 1.45
CA PRO A 95 20.67 -18.58 0.22
C PRO A 95 21.17 -20.02 -0.01
N GLY A 96 21.22 -20.43 -1.27
CA GLY A 96 21.57 -21.78 -1.69
C GLY A 96 20.43 -22.81 -1.68
N ASN A 97 19.26 -22.45 -1.14
CA ASN A 97 18.10 -23.33 -1.14
C ASN A 97 17.26 -23.21 -2.41
N ILE A 98 16.44 -24.25 -2.65
CA ILE A 98 15.53 -24.32 -3.81
C ILE A 98 14.29 -23.49 -3.51
N ILE A 99 13.90 -22.61 -4.42
CA ILE A 99 12.64 -21.87 -4.38
C ILE A 99 11.50 -22.82 -4.74
N PRO A 100 10.54 -23.06 -3.83
CA PRO A 100 9.35 -23.83 -4.16
C PRO A 100 8.39 -23.00 -5.01
N PHE A 101 7.68 -23.67 -5.92
CA PHE A 101 6.63 -23.05 -6.71
C PHE A 101 5.28 -23.11 -5.99
N GLY A 102 4.45 -22.06 -6.16
CA GLY A 102 3.12 -22.00 -5.58
C GLY A 102 3.10 -21.76 -4.08
N GLU A 103 4.14 -21.16 -3.52
CA GLU A 103 4.24 -20.83 -2.10
C GLU A 103 4.70 -19.39 -1.89
N HIS A 104 4.30 -18.77 -0.78
CA HIS A 104 4.82 -17.47 -0.35
C HIS A 104 6.15 -17.63 0.38
N ILE A 105 7.20 -17.02 -0.16
CA ILE A 105 8.58 -17.16 0.32
C ILE A 105 9.16 -15.79 0.65
N ASN A 106 9.90 -15.72 1.76
CA ASN A 106 10.80 -14.61 2.10
C ASN A 106 12.25 -15.05 1.89
N LEU A 107 12.88 -14.54 0.86
CA LEU A 107 14.31 -14.71 0.62
C LEU A 107 15.11 -13.89 1.62
N LYS A 108 16.02 -14.52 2.36
CA LYS A 108 16.92 -13.83 3.29
C LYS A 108 18.09 -13.22 2.54
N LEU A 109 18.22 -11.90 2.67
CA LEU A 109 19.24 -11.10 2.00
C LEU A 109 20.18 -10.40 3.00
N GLU A 110 19.98 -10.66 4.29
CA GLU A 110 20.85 -10.19 5.37
C GLU A 110 22.32 -10.56 5.02
N ASP A 111 23.29 -9.79 5.41
CA ASP A 111 24.70 -9.86 5.04
C ASP A 111 25.07 -9.21 3.70
N LYS A 112 26.32 -8.85 3.58
CA LYS A 112 26.85 -8.22 2.38
C LYS A 112 27.08 -9.21 1.24
N GLY A 113 26.94 -8.72 0.02
CA GLY A 113 27.24 -9.43 -1.21
C GLY A 113 26.04 -10.17 -1.80
N ASN A 114 26.25 -10.72 -2.98
CA ASN A 114 25.21 -11.37 -3.76
C ASN A 114 24.68 -12.61 -3.06
N LYS A 115 23.37 -12.81 -3.14
CA LYS A 115 22.68 -14.01 -2.67
C LYS A 115 22.17 -14.80 -3.86
N SER A 116 22.29 -16.10 -3.78
CA SER A 116 21.85 -17.03 -4.84
C SER A 116 20.83 -18.01 -4.28
N PHE A 117 19.76 -18.23 -5.04
CA PHE A 117 18.69 -19.21 -4.74
C PHE A 117 18.48 -20.07 -5.98
N ILE A 118 18.08 -21.33 -5.79
CA ILE A 118 17.99 -22.31 -6.86
C ILE A 118 16.57 -22.39 -7.40
N LEU A 119 16.40 -22.26 -8.72
CA LEU A 119 15.21 -22.66 -9.46
C LEU A 119 15.49 -24.02 -10.11
N ASP A 120 14.78 -25.05 -9.68
CA ASP A 120 14.90 -26.42 -10.23
C ASP A 120 13.72 -26.69 -11.17
N ILE A 121 13.98 -26.70 -12.46
CA ILE A 121 12.96 -26.81 -13.51
C ILE A 121 12.98 -28.24 -14.05
N GLU A 122 12.03 -29.07 -13.61
CA GLU A 122 11.93 -30.47 -14.02
C GLU A 122 11.57 -30.61 -15.50
N LYS A 123 10.70 -29.74 -16.01
CA LYS A 123 10.26 -29.69 -17.40
C LYS A 123 10.26 -28.26 -17.88
N GLY A 124 10.76 -28.03 -19.11
CA GLY A 124 10.74 -26.68 -19.70
C GLY A 124 9.37 -26.01 -19.58
N SER A 125 9.34 -24.82 -18.99
CA SER A 125 8.15 -24.07 -18.64
C SER A 125 8.42 -22.58 -18.63
N LYS A 126 7.36 -21.79 -18.73
CA LYS A 126 7.39 -20.36 -18.43
C LYS A 126 7.26 -20.17 -16.92
N ILE A 127 8.26 -19.53 -16.33
CA ILE A 127 8.29 -19.25 -14.89
C ILE A 127 7.91 -17.80 -14.65
N GLY A 128 6.85 -17.58 -13.88
CA GLY A 128 6.43 -16.26 -13.40
C GLY A 128 6.95 -16.03 -12.00
N LEU A 129 7.63 -14.90 -11.79
CA LEU A 129 8.06 -14.43 -10.48
C LEU A 129 7.25 -13.19 -10.13
N TYR A 130 6.54 -13.21 -9.01
CA TYR A 130 5.81 -12.08 -8.43
C TYR A 130 6.54 -11.64 -7.18
N THR A 131 7.21 -10.48 -7.23
CA THR A 131 8.12 -10.02 -6.18
C THR A 131 7.64 -8.74 -5.53
N GLN A 132 7.89 -8.61 -4.22
CA GLN A 132 7.54 -7.43 -3.43
C GLN A 132 8.19 -6.15 -3.99
N HIS A 133 9.40 -6.25 -4.47
CA HIS A 133 10.17 -5.18 -5.08
C HIS A 133 10.46 -5.45 -6.55
N THR A 134 10.91 -4.44 -7.26
CA THR A 134 11.30 -4.58 -8.67
C THR A 134 12.62 -5.38 -8.83
N ALA A 135 12.81 -5.97 -9.99
CA ALA A 135 14.06 -6.68 -10.30
C ALA A 135 15.27 -5.74 -10.27
N GLU A 136 15.08 -4.47 -10.62
CA GLU A 136 16.14 -3.47 -10.70
C GLU A 136 16.68 -3.10 -9.31
N GLU A 137 15.83 -2.99 -8.30
CA GLU A 137 16.21 -2.59 -6.92
C GLU A 137 17.20 -3.55 -6.27
N PHE A 138 17.19 -4.82 -6.67
CA PHE A 138 18.09 -5.86 -6.17
C PHE A 138 19.06 -6.37 -7.25
N ASN A 139 19.13 -5.71 -8.41
CA ASN A 139 19.87 -6.20 -9.58
C ASN A 139 19.63 -7.71 -9.82
N MET A 140 18.37 -8.12 -9.75
CA MET A 140 17.93 -9.50 -9.79
C MET A 140 18.17 -10.12 -11.15
N LYS A 141 18.81 -11.28 -11.20
CA LYS A 141 19.19 -11.99 -12.44
C LYS A 141 18.94 -13.47 -12.31
N ILE A 142 18.62 -14.11 -13.43
CA ILE A 142 18.61 -15.56 -13.54
C ILE A 142 19.76 -15.99 -14.46
N ILE A 143 20.57 -16.95 -13.98
CA ILE A 143 21.62 -17.58 -14.77
C ILE A 143 21.45 -19.10 -14.73
N LYS A 144 22.01 -19.81 -15.72
CA LYS A 144 22.03 -21.28 -15.72
C LYS A 144 23.18 -21.79 -14.85
N SER A 145 22.91 -22.65 -13.88
CA SER A 145 23.91 -23.11 -12.88
C SER A 145 25.08 -23.90 -13.48
N GLU A 146 24.89 -24.55 -14.62
CA GLU A 146 25.95 -25.39 -15.27
C GLU A 146 26.78 -24.66 -16.33
N ASP A 147 26.49 -23.39 -16.59
CA ASP A 147 27.16 -22.63 -17.64
C ASP A 147 28.34 -21.84 -17.06
N ASN A 148 29.55 -22.28 -17.31
CA ASN A 148 30.79 -21.57 -16.94
C ASN A 148 30.85 -20.11 -17.47
N ASN A 149 29.93 -19.72 -18.35
CA ASN A 149 29.89 -18.40 -18.97
C ASN A 149 28.84 -17.48 -18.37
N SER A 150 28.15 -17.91 -17.31
CA SER A 150 27.22 -17.13 -16.45
C SER A 150 26.36 -16.08 -17.18
N LYS A 151 25.87 -16.45 -18.39
CA LYS A 151 25.05 -15.52 -19.16
C LYS A 151 23.69 -15.36 -18.51
N GLU A 152 23.32 -14.11 -18.24
CA GLU A 152 22.01 -13.75 -17.76
C GLU A 152 20.92 -14.16 -18.75
N ILE A 153 19.85 -14.73 -18.22
CA ILE A 153 18.64 -15.08 -18.99
C ILE A 153 17.65 -13.93 -18.81
N PRO A 154 17.33 -13.20 -19.88
CA PRO A 154 16.39 -12.11 -19.78
C PRO A 154 14.98 -12.63 -19.56
N PHE A 155 14.15 -11.82 -18.89
CA PHE A 155 12.70 -12.06 -18.89
C PHE A 155 12.12 -11.81 -20.29
N ASN A 156 11.09 -12.57 -20.63
CA ASN A 156 10.35 -12.43 -21.90
C ASN A 156 9.28 -11.35 -21.79
N ILE A 157 8.71 -11.21 -20.57
CA ILE A 157 7.67 -10.26 -20.23
C ILE A 157 7.97 -9.68 -18.87
N GLU A 158 7.74 -8.39 -18.75
CA GLU A 158 7.82 -7.63 -17.51
C GLU A 158 6.50 -6.89 -17.28
N ARG A 159 6.05 -6.83 -16.04
CA ARG A 159 4.88 -6.04 -15.65
C ARG A 159 5.06 -5.43 -14.26
N PHE A 160 4.75 -4.15 -14.17
CA PHE A 160 4.63 -3.42 -12.91
C PHE A 160 3.16 -3.37 -12.48
N TRP A 161 2.89 -3.62 -11.20
CA TRP A 161 1.53 -3.72 -10.63
C TRP A 161 1.14 -2.52 -9.83
N GLN A 162 2.08 -1.69 -9.49
CA GLN A 162 1.85 -0.41 -8.83
C GLN A 162 2.51 0.67 -9.67
N ALA A 163 1.95 1.89 -9.66
CA ALA A 163 2.68 3.04 -10.16
C ALA A 163 3.95 3.16 -9.31
N GLU A 164 5.10 3.44 -9.97
CA GLU A 164 6.41 3.59 -9.32
C GLU A 164 6.26 4.10 -7.89
N HIS A 165 6.59 3.24 -6.92
CA HIS A 165 6.76 3.70 -5.56
C HIS A 165 8.01 4.57 -5.57
N GLU A 166 7.83 5.88 -5.55
CA GLU A 166 8.80 6.71 -4.87
C GLU A 166 8.90 6.12 -3.46
N HIS A 167 10.08 5.66 -3.07
CA HIS A 167 10.35 5.10 -1.75
C HIS A 167 9.69 5.98 -0.70
N ASP A 168 8.78 5.39 0.08
CA ASP A 168 7.83 6.10 0.94
C ASP A 168 8.51 6.64 2.21
N ASP A 169 9.69 7.27 2.07
CA ASP A 169 10.29 8.11 3.12
C ASP A 169 9.38 9.31 3.47
N GLU A 170 8.29 9.50 2.73
CA GLU A 170 7.37 10.63 2.86
C GLU A 170 6.03 10.29 3.54
N VAL A 171 5.72 9.02 3.85
CA VAL A 171 4.50 8.71 4.61
C VAL A 171 4.66 9.17 6.04
N THR A 172 3.91 10.19 6.39
CA THR A 172 3.94 10.77 7.73
C THR A 172 2.62 10.53 8.45
N SER A 173 2.69 10.51 9.78
CA SER A 173 1.51 10.49 10.65
C SER A 173 1.42 11.80 11.40
N ILE A 174 0.33 12.53 11.21
CA ILE A 174 0.05 13.79 11.91
C ILE A 174 -1.04 13.56 12.94
N ALA A 175 -0.73 13.79 14.21
CA ALA A 175 -1.69 13.76 15.30
C ALA A 175 -2.08 15.18 15.72
N ILE A 176 -3.39 15.42 15.78
CA ILE A 176 -3.98 16.66 16.28
C ILE A 176 -4.72 16.33 17.58
N GLU A 177 -4.32 16.92 18.69
CA GLU A 177 -5.01 16.82 19.97
C GLU A 177 -5.29 18.22 20.52
N ARG A 178 -6.56 18.52 20.79
CA ARG A 178 -7.00 19.83 21.31
C ARG A 178 -8.18 19.65 22.24
N PHE A 179 -8.18 20.42 23.31
CA PHE A 179 -9.32 20.52 24.22
C PHE A 179 -10.34 21.54 23.71
N GLY A 180 -11.57 21.39 24.15
CA GLY A 180 -12.69 22.28 23.80
C GLY A 180 -13.61 21.67 22.76
N ASP A 181 -14.64 22.43 22.43
CA ASP A 181 -15.63 22.07 21.42
C ASP A 181 -15.26 22.66 20.06
N VAL A 182 -15.64 21.96 19.02
CA VAL A 182 -15.46 22.37 17.63
C VAL A 182 -16.79 22.89 17.08
N ASP A 183 -16.71 23.97 16.32
CA ASP A 183 -17.81 24.47 15.50
C ASP A 183 -18.01 23.54 14.28
N PRO A 184 -19.18 22.90 14.13
CA PRO A 184 -19.43 21.96 13.03
C PRO A 184 -19.29 22.58 11.64
N GLU A 185 -19.70 23.84 11.45
CA GLU A 185 -19.64 24.50 10.14
C GLU A 185 -18.20 24.82 9.73
N LYS A 186 -17.41 25.33 10.68
CA LYS A 186 -15.99 25.59 10.46
C LYS A 186 -15.22 24.31 10.17
N LEU A 187 -15.51 23.23 10.93
CA LEU A 187 -14.87 21.93 10.70
C LEU A 187 -15.21 21.39 9.31
N ASN A 188 -16.47 21.42 8.91
CA ASN A 188 -16.90 20.95 7.60
C ASN A 188 -16.22 21.74 6.47
N THR A 189 -16.09 23.04 6.62
CA THR A 189 -15.39 23.90 5.67
C THR A 189 -13.92 23.55 5.58
N TRP A 190 -13.25 23.36 6.71
CA TRP A 190 -11.84 23.00 6.77
C TRP A 190 -11.59 21.61 6.20
N LEU A 191 -12.38 20.58 6.61
CA LEU A 191 -12.27 19.22 6.08
C LEU A 191 -12.54 19.18 4.58
N GLY A 192 -13.59 19.87 4.11
CA GLY A 192 -13.90 19.94 2.69
C GLY A 192 -12.75 20.51 1.86
N ARG A 193 -12.13 21.59 2.35
CA ARG A 193 -10.94 22.16 1.73
C ARG A 193 -9.75 21.19 1.77
N LEU A 194 -9.44 20.61 2.93
CA LEU A 194 -8.35 19.66 3.12
C LEU A 194 -8.48 18.47 2.17
N LEU A 195 -9.68 17.90 2.07
CA LEU A 195 -9.94 16.76 1.17
C LEU A 195 -9.88 17.16 -0.32
N SER A 196 -10.32 18.36 -0.67
CA SER A 196 -10.22 18.85 -2.04
C SER A 196 -8.76 19.08 -2.47
N GLU A 197 -7.90 19.56 -1.56
CA GLU A 197 -6.52 19.93 -1.85
C GLU A 197 -5.54 18.77 -1.65
N LYS A 198 -5.76 17.93 -0.62
CA LYS A 198 -4.83 16.89 -0.16
C LYS A 198 -5.46 15.49 -0.03
N GLY A 199 -6.71 15.31 -0.41
CA GLY A 199 -7.44 14.05 -0.18
C GLY A 199 -6.79 12.82 -0.81
N VAL A 200 -6.12 12.98 -1.95
CA VAL A 200 -5.37 11.89 -2.61
C VAL A 200 -4.08 11.52 -1.87
N ASP A 201 -3.56 12.43 -1.05
CA ASP A 201 -2.36 12.23 -0.25
C ASP A 201 -2.68 11.78 1.18
N ILE A 202 -3.96 11.83 1.60
CA ILE A 202 -4.43 11.32 2.89
C ILE A 202 -4.89 9.87 2.71
N PHE A 203 -4.11 8.92 3.20
CA PHE A 203 -4.41 7.49 3.07
C PHE A 203 -5.41 7.01 4.12
N ARG A 204 -5.28 7.52 5.35
CA ARG A 204 -6.13 7.11 6.46
C ARG A 204 -6.34 8.25 7.46
N THR A 205 -7.55 8.34 7.97
CA THR A 205 -7.87 9.22 9.08
C THR A 205 -8.67 8.46 10.13
N LYS A 206 -8.31 8.65 11.38
CA LYS A 206 -9.07 8.16 12.53
C LYS A 206 -9.09 9.18 13.64
N GLY A 207 -10.15 9.16 14.42
CA GLY A 207 -10.20 9.98 15.63
C GLY A 207 -11.59 10.21 16.11
N PHE A 208 -11.70 11.17 17.01
CA PHE A 208 -12.99 11.63 17.53
C PHE A 208 -12.98 13.14 17.78
N ILE A 209 -14.15 13.71 17.75
CA ILE A 209 -14.38 15.15 17.87
C ILE A 209 -15.51 15.43 18.87
N SER A 210 -15.36 16.54 19.57
CA SER A 210 -16.39 17.14 20.41
C SER A 210 -17.05 18.30 19.68
N TYR A 211 -18.27 18.10 19.22
CA TYR A 211 -19.05 19.18 18.63
C TYR A 211 -19.75 20.01 19.69
N SER A 212 -19.75 21.31 19.49
CA SER A 212 -20.52 22.25 20.33
C SER A 212 -22.00 21.88 20.36
N GLY A 213 -22.58 21.81 21.57
CA GLY A 213 -23.97 21.48 21.76
C GLY A 213 -24.33 19.99 21.57
N ASN A 214 -23.40 19.13 21.23
CA ASN A 214 -23.65 17.69 21.13
C ASN A 214 -23.17 16.97 22.40
N PRO A 215 -24.03 16.20 23.10
CA PRO A 215 -23.62 15.44 24.28
C PRO A 215 -22.74 14.23 23.94
N GLN A 216 -22.75 13.77 22.70
CA GLN A 216 -22.03 12.59 22.25
C GLN A 216 -20.70 12.94 21.58
N ARG A 217 -19.75 12.06 21.75
CA ARG A 217 -18.50 12.05 21.02
C ARG A 217 -18.77 11.58 19.58
N ILE A 218 -18.20 12.25 18.60
CA ILE A 218 -18.33 11.85 17.20
C ILE A 218 -17.01 11.18 16.75
N VAL A 219 -17.11 9.92 16.38
CA VAL A 219 -15.95 9.17 15.83
C VAL A 219 -15.84 9.39 14.34
N PHE A 220 -14.64 9.73 13.89
CA PHE A 220 -14.28 9.91 12.50
C PHE A 220 -13.40 8.76 12.02
N GLN A 221 -13.72 8.25 10.85
CA GLN A 221 -12.87 7.29 10.13
C GLN A 221 -12.86 7.66 8.65
N GLY A 222 -11.67 7.61 8.06
CA GLY A 222 -11.49 7.85 6.64
C GLY A 222 -10.46 6.91 6.03
N VAL A 223 -10.72 6.51 4.81
CA VAL A 223 -9.77 5.82 3.93
C VAL A 223 -9.77 6.61 2.63
N HIS A 224 -8.64 7.20 2.30
CA HIS A 224 -8.51 8.20 1.24
C HIS A 224 -9.55 9.32 1.38
N MET A 225 -10.36 9.54 0.36
CA MET A 225 -11.39 10.60 0.36
C MET A 225 -12.74 10.15 0.95
N LEU A 226 -12.87 8.89 1.38
CA LEU A 226 -14.08 8.36 1.99
C LEU A 226 -14.05 8.57 3.51
N PHE A 227 -14.93 9.43 4.00
CA PHE A 227 -15.05 9.73 5.41
C PHE A 227 -16.40 9.29 5.95
N THR A 228 -16.39 8.73 7.15
CA THR A 228 -17.58 8.44 7.94
C THR A 228 -17.47 9.12 9.29
N ALA A 229 -18.59 9.65 9.75
CA ALA A 229 -18.72 10.24 11.08
C ALA A 229 -19.90 9.58 11.79
N GLN A 230 -19.68 9.03 12.98
CA GLN A 230 -20.71 8.32 13.73
C GLN A 230 -20.72 8.77 15.19
N PRO A 231 -21.93 8.96 15.80
CA PRO A 231 -22.03 9.13 17.23
C PRO A 231 -21.47 7.91 17.96
N ASP A 232 -20.75 8.18 19.04
CA ASP A 232 -20.22 7.18 19.97
C ASP A 232 -20.84 7.40 21.36
N LYS A 233 -20.10 7.15 22.42
CA LYS A 233 -20.54 7.36 23.80
C LYS A 233 -20.76 8.84 24.14
N GLU A 234 -21.56 9.09 25.14
CA GLU A 234 -21.70 10.43 25.73
C GLU A 234 -20.42 10.85 26.47
N TRP A 235 -20.10 12.13 26.44
CA TRP A 235 -18.99 12.70 27.17
C TRP A 235 -19.13 12.59 28.69
N GLY A 236 -20.38 12.70 29.21
CA GLY A 236 -20.64 12.73 30.63
C GLY A 236 -19.82 13.82 31.32
N ASN A 237 -18.99 13.43 32.30
CA ASN A 237 -18.08 14.33 33.01
C ASN A 237 -16.64 14.34 32.42
N GLU A 238 -16.39 13.64 31.32
CA GLU A 238 -15.07 13.64 30.66
C GLU A 238 -14.81 15.04 30.05
N PRO A 239 -13.55 15.53 30.11
CA PRO A 239 -13.21 16.81 29.48
C PRO A 239 -13.40 16.71 27.97
N ARG A 240 -14.00 17.75 27.39
CA ARG A 240 -14.20 17.87 25.95
C ARG A 240 -12.87 17.99 25.24
N ARG A 241 -12.60 17.09 24.33
CA ARG A 241 -11.35 17.05 23.57
C ARG A 241 -11.55 16.48 22.18
N ASN A 242 -10.61 16.79 21.31
CA ASN A 242 -10.56 16.33 19.94
C ASN A 242 -9.24 15.61 19.73
N GLN A 243 -9.29 14.49 19.05
CA GLN A 243 -8.12 13.72 18.71
C GLN A 243 -8.31 13.17 17.30
N LEU A 244 -7.46 13.57 16.36
CA LEU A 244 -7.46 13.14 14.97
C LEU A 244 -6.05 12.70 14.60
N VAL A 245 -5.95 11.60 13.88
CA VAL A 245 -4.70 11.12 13.28
C VAL A 245 -4.92 11.01 11.78
N PHE A 246 -4.05 11.65 11.03
CA PHE A 246 -3.97 11.57 9.58
C PHE A 246 -2.70 10.82 9.20
N ILE A 247 -2.81 9.85 8.33
CA ILE A 247 -1.67 9.12 7.75
C ILE A 247 -1.70 9.40 6.26
N GLY A 248 -0.58 9.86 5.72
CA GLY A 248 -0.49 10.23 4.31
C GLY A 248 0.88 10.79 3.96
N ARG A 249 1.01 11.25 2.74
CA ARG A 249 2.25 11.87 2.23
C ARG A 249 2.05 13.35 1.95
N ASN A 250 3.14 14.11 1.86
CA ASN A 250 3.11 15.54 1.55
C ASN A 250 2.15 16.35 2.46
N LEU A 251 1.96 15.90 3.70
CA LEU A 251 1.09 16.55 4.67
C LEU A 251 1.88 17.59 5.46
N ASP A 252 1.43 18.84 5.47
CA ASP A 252 2.00 19.89 6.29
C ASP A 252 1.36 19.88 7.68
N GLU A 253 2.12 19.41 8.68
CA GLU A 253 1.67 19.30 10.07
C GLU A 253 1.23 20.66 10.63
N LYS A 254 1.97 21.72 10.32
CA LYS A 254 1.69 23.06 10.82
C LYS A 254 0.40 23.59 10.24
N GLU A 255 0.23 23.50 8.90
CA GLU A 255 -0.99 23.94 8.22
C GLU A 255 -2.22 23.19 8.75
N MET A 256 -2.12 21.87 8.93
CA MET A 256 -3.22 21.05 9.41
C MET A 256 -3.62 21.39 10.85
N LYS A 257 -2.63 21.57 11.74
CA LYS A 257 -2.87 21.96 13.14
C LYS A 257 -3.48 23.35 13.25
N GLU A 258 -2.93 24.32 12.53
CA GLU A 258 -3.45 25.70 12.50
C GLU A 258 -4.86 25.78 11.87
N GLY A 259 -5.11 24.96 10.84
CA GLY A 259 -6.43 24.88 10.22
C GLY A 259 -7.48 24.31 11.17
N PHE A 260 -7.14 23.25 11.91
CA PHE A 260 -8.03 22.68 12.91
C PHE A 260 -8.27 23.63 14.09
N GLU A 261 -7.25 24.35 14.56
CA GLU A 261 -7.37 25.33 15.64
C GLU A 261 -8.42 26.42 15.37
N LYS A 262 -8.55 26.84 14.11
CA LYS A 262 -9.58 27.82 13.69
C LYS A 262 -11.00 27.27 13.78
N CYS A 263 -11.16 25.96 13.91
CA CYS A 263 -12.45 25.31 14.08
C CYS A 263 -12.91 25.28 15.55
N LEU A 264 -12.02 25.54 16.50
CA LEU A 264 -12.37 25.59 17.92
C LEU A 264 -13.24 26.82 18.24
N ILE A 265 -14.00 26.69 19.33
CA ILE A 265 -14.87 27.76 19.89
C ILE A 265 -14.20 28.35 21.12
#